data_bcd0a0d44cc3fad6fac4d8293230d2b3
#
_entry.id   bcd0a0d44cc3fad6fac4d8293230d2b3
#
_cell.length_a   1.000
_cell.length_b   1.000
_cell.length_c   1.000
_cell.angle_alpha   90.00
_cell.angle_beta   90.00
_cell.angle_gamma   90.00
#
_symmetry.space_group_name_H-M   'P 1'
#
loop_
_entity.id
_entity.type
_entity.pdbx_description
1 polymer ?
#
loop_
_entity_poly.entity_id
_entity_poly.type
_entity_poly.pdbx_seq_one_letter_code
_entity_poly.pdbx_strand_id
1 'polypeptide(L)'
;MLIPWTIPSVVVAILWRWMLHQDFGVINYLAYVLGITEQMNLSWQVSNSLAMASVVIASVWRQLPYMMVMLLAALQSVDSSLEEAAHIDGANGWQSFSHVVLPSIRPVLITSTWIAVMNNFQSYTIIANMNGTGAATMTLSIAAYQEAFKSYNFGKGAAIGVMWLVLLFVITLISNRASDRATNDYQ
;
A
#
# COMPACT_ATOMS: atom_id res chain seq x y z
N MET A 1 -8.21 11.81 11.07
CA MET A 1 -7.33 10.71 10.57
C MET A 1 -7.04 10.75 9.05
N LEU A 2 -7.60 11.68 8.26
CA LEU A 2 -7.40 11.74 6.79
C LEU A 2 -6.11 12.46 6.35
N ILE A 3 -5.40 13.12 7.27
CA ILE A 3 -4.21 13.93 6.98
C ILE A 3 -3.16 13.19 6.11
N PRO A 4 -2.76 11.95 6.41
CA PRO A 4 -1.72 11.28 5.62
C PRO A 4 -2.05 11.13 4.13
N TRP A 5 -3.31 10.94 3.82
CA TRP A 5 -3.78 10.74 2.45
C TRP A 5 -3.82 12.03 1.63
N THR A 6 -4.07 13.18 2.29
CA THR A 6 -4.13 14.48 1.63
C THR A 6 -2.75 15.11 1.38
N ILE A 7 -1.70 14.63 2.07
CA ILE A 7 -0.34 15.14 1.91
C ILE A 7 0.24 14.69 0.55
N PRO A 8 0.85 15.60 -0.24
CA PRO A 8 1.55 15.24 -1.46
C PRO A 8 2.63 14.16 -1.22
N SER A 9 2.74 13.19 -2.12
CA SER A 9 3.64 12.04 -1.97
C SER A 9 5.12 12.43 -1.81
N VAL A 10 5.55 13.55 -2.43
CA VAL A 10 6.91 14.09 -2.26
C VAL A 10 7.14 14.53 -0.82
N VAL A 11 6.17 15.23 -0.23
CA VAL A 11 6.26 15.72 1.16
C VAL A 11 6.29 14.53 2.13
N VAL A 12 5.45 13.53 1.91
CA VAL A 12 5.48 12.27 2.68
C VAL A 12 6.86 11.62 2.61
N ALA A 13 7.42 11.51 1.42
CA ALA A 13 8.74 10.91 1.23
C ALA A 13 9.84 11.66 2.00
N ILE A 14 9.86 12.99 1.93
CA ILE A 14 10.83 13.82 2.64
C ILE A 14 10.64 13.70 4.16
N LEU A 15 9.40 13.75 4.64
CA LEU A 15 9.06 13.61 6.06
C LEU A 15 9.55 12.26 6.61
N TRP A 16 9.20 11.16 5.95
CA TRP A 16 9.64 9.84 6.37
C TRP A 16 11.15 9.65 6.26
N ARG A 17 11.80 10.25 5.24
CA ARG A 17 13.24 10.26 5.12
C ARG A 17 13.92 10.93 6.32
N TRP A 18 13.36 12.02 6.83
CA TRP A 18 13.87 12.70 8.03
C TRP A 18 13.59 11.91 9.29
N MET A 19 12.38 11.36 9.45
CA MET A 19 12.03 10.54 10.62
C MET A 19 12.90 9.30 10.74
N LEU A 20 13.31 8.71 9.60
CA LEU A 20 14.16 7.52 9.51
C LEU A 20 15.64 7.86 9.29
N HIS A 21 16.04 9.13 9.50
CA HIS A 21 17.45 9.50 9.30
C HIS A 21 18.35 8.79 10.30
N GLN A 22 19.54 8.33 9.83
CA GLN A 22 20.47 7.54 10.62
C GLN A 22 20.93 8.26 11.89
N ASP A 23 21.30 9.56 11.78
CA ASP A 23 21.98 10.28 12.86
C ASP A 23 21.02 11.07 13.78
N PHE A 24 19.88 11.55 13.24
CA PHE A 24 18.95 12.42 13.96
C PHE A 24 17.48 12.02 13.83
N GLY A 25 17.21 10.86 13.22
CA GLY A 25 15.84 10.39 13.01
C GLY A 25 15.14 10.03 14.32
N VAL A 26 13.93 10.59 14.51
CA VAL A 26 13.14 10.37 15.72
C VAL A 26 12.80 8.87 15.93
N ILE A 27 12.66 8.10 14.86
CA ILE A 27 12.34 6.67 14.95
C ILE A 27 13.54 5.89 15.51
N ASN A 28 14.77 6.22 15.10
CA ASN A 28 15.98 5.63 15.68
C ASN A 28 16.13 5.98 17.16
N TYR A 29 15.85 7.23 17.51
CA TYR A 29 15.88 7.67 18.89
C TYR A 29 14.87 6.90 19.76
N LEU A 30 13.63 6.77 19.31
CA LEU A 30 12.60 6.02 20.02
C LEU A 30 12.94 4.53 20.14
N ALA A 31 13.47 3.92 19.08
CA ALA A 31 13.89 2.51 19.11
C ALA A 31 15.02 2.28 20.12
N TYR A 32 15.95 3.22 20.23
CA TYR A 32 17.01 3.17 21.24
C TYR A 32 16.47 3.33 22.67
N VAL A 33 15.62 4.34 22.92
CA VAL A 33 15.04 4.59 24.25
C VAL A 33 14.17 3.43 24.73
N LEU A 34 13.46 2.77 23.81
CA LEU A 34 12.63 1.60 24.10
C LEU A 34 13.45 0.30 24.24
N GLY A 35 14.77 0.34 24.08
CA GLY A 35 15.64 -0.83 24.17
C GLY A 35 15.48 -1.84 23.03
N ILE A 36 14.87 -1.42 21.90
CA ILE A 36 14.69 -2.26 20.72
C ILE A 36 16.01 -2.41 19.96
N THR A 37 16.86 -1.39 20.03
CA THR A 37 18.18 -1.37 19.39
C THR A 37 19.24 -0.93 20.37
N GLU A 38 20.44 -1.52 20.25
CA GLU A 38 21.60 -1.12 21.08
C GLU A 38 22.24 0.19 20.62
N GLN A 39 21.95 0.63 19.39
CA GLN A 39 22.55 1.81 18.76
C GLN A 39 21.50 2.66 18.09
N MET A 40 21.68 4.00 18.16
CA MET A 40 20.79 5.01 17.53
C MET A 40 20.96 5.15 16.00
N ASN A 41 21.80 4.33 15.37
CA ASN A 41 22.27 4.55 14.00
C ASN A 41 21.78 3.53 12.97
N LEU A 42 20.54 3.08 13.07
CA LEU A 42 19.96 2.20 12.06
C LEU A 42 19.92 2.90 10.69
N SER A 43 20.59 2.29 9.71
CA SER A 43 20.71 2.82 8.34
C SER A 43 19.51 2.40 7.48
N TRP A 44 18.34 2.95 7.73
CA TRP A 44 17.10 2.64 7.01
C TRP A 44 17.19 2.84 5.49
N GLN A 45 17.97 3.84 5.06
CA GLN A 45 18.02 4.23 3.65
C GLN A 45 19.12 3.50 2.86
N VAL A 46 20.13 3.00 3.55
CA VAL A 46 21.32 2.40 2.93
C VAL A 46 21.33 0.87 3.04
N SER A 47 20.75 0.34 4.08
CA SER A 47 20.65 -1.12 4.30
C SER A 47 19.75 -1.76 3.24
N ASN A 48 20.22 -2.80 2.57
CA ASN A 48 19.45 -3.52 1.55
C ASN A 48 18.13 -4.10 2.09
N SER A 49 18.08 -4.51 3.35
CA SER A 49 16.88 -5.06 3.97
C SER A 49 15.91 -3.99 4.49
N LEU A 50 16.43 -2.89 5.06
CA LEU A 50 15.60 -1.84 5.67
C LEU A 50 15.10 -0.80 4.66
N ALA A 51 15.81 -0.62 3.54
CA ALA A 51 15.45 0.38 2.55
C ALA A 51 14.05 0.15 1.95
N MET A 52 13.75 -1.08 1.56
CA MET A 52 12.41 -1.41 1.07
C MET A 52 11.37 -1.35 2.19
N ALA A 53 11.70 -1.80 3.40
CA ALA A 53 10.80 -1.73 4.55
C ALA A 53 10.40 -0.28 4.86
N SER A 54 11.35 0.66 4.80
CA SER A 54 11.08 2.09 5.02
C SER A 54 10.07 2.65 4.00
N VAL A 55 10.20 2.27 2.73
CA VAL A 55 9.27 2.67 1.67
C VAL A 55 7.88 2.07 1.91
N VAL A 56 7.82 0.79 2.29
CA VAL A 56 6.55 0.11 2.58
C VAL A 56 5.83 0.79 3.75
N ILE A 57 6.53 1.07 4.86
CA ILE A 57 5.95 1.75 6.02
C ILE A 57 5.37 3.11 5.63
N ALA A 58 6.12 3.94 4.91
CA ALA A 58 5.65 5.25 4.44
C ALA A 58 4.43 5.15 3.52
N SER A 59 4.44 4.16 2.61
CA SER A 59 3.35 3.91 1.66
C SER A 59 2.08 3.43 2.35
N VAL A 60 2.20 2.51 3.30
CA VAL A 60 1.08 2.01 4.11
C VAL A 60 0.50 3.14 4.94
N TRP A 61 1.33 3.92 5.63
CA TRP A 61 0.88 5.06 6.43
C TRP A 61 0.08 6.08 5.59
N ARG A 62 0.53 6.35 4.38
CA ARG A 62 -0.16 7.26 3.45
C ARG A 62 -1.48 6.67 2.92
N GLN A 63 -1.51 5.36 2.63
CA GLN A 63 -2.65 4.67 2.03
C GLN A 63 -3.75 4.31 3.04
N LEU A 64 -3.38 4.11 4.30
CA LEU A 64 -4.25 3.60 5.36
C LEU A 64 -5.56 4.41 5.52
N PRO A 65 -5.57 5.77 5.53
CA PRO A 65 -6.80 6.53 5.67
C PRO A 65 -7.79 6.31 4.52
N TYR A 66 -7.31 6.16 3.30
CA TYR A 66 -8.15 5.82 2.15
C TYR A 66 -8.86 4.48 2.37
N MET A 67 -8.09 3.45 2.74
CA MET A 67 -8.65 2.13 3.02
C MET A 67 -9.67 2.18 4.17
N MET A 68 -9.38 2.93 5.23
CA MET A 68 -10.31 3.09 6.35
C MET A 68 -11.64 3.72 5.92
N VAL A 69 -11.60 4.75 5.08
CA VAL A 69 -12.84 5.40 4.58
C VAL A 69 -13.64 4.46 3.70
N MET A 70 -12.98 3.75 2.79
CA MET A 70 -13.65 2.80 1.91
C MET A 70 -14.31 1.65 2.68
N LEU A 71 -13.61 1.10 3.68
CA LEU A 71 -14.14 0.04 4.53
C LEU A 71 -15.27 0.54 5.44
N LEU A 72 -15.12 1.74 5.99
CA LEU A 72 -16.18 2.33 6.82
C LEU A 72 -17.46 2.56 6.02
N ALA A 73 -17.35 3.10 4.80
CA ALA A 73 -18.49 3.28 3.92
C ALA A 73 -19.15 1.95 3.56
N ALA A 74 -18.35 0.91 3.28
CA ALA A 74 -18.86 -0.42 3.02
C ALA A 74 -19.59 -1.03 4.22
N LEU A 75 -19.03 -0.89 5.43
CA LEU A 75 -19.66 -1.35 6.67
C LEU A 75 -20.98 -0.62 6.93
N GLN A 76 -21.06 0.67 6.65
CA GLN A 76 -22.29 1.45 6.81
C GLN A 76 -23.39 1.10 5.78
N SER A 77 -23.03 0.45 4.69
CA SER A 77 -23.98 0.00 3.67
C SER A 77 -24.59 -1.38 3.96
N VAL A 78 -24.11 -2.10 4.97
CA VAL A 78 -24.70 -3.37 5.39
C VAL A 78 -26.03 -3.11 6.08
N ASP A 79 -27.07 -3.83 5.66
CA ASP A 79 -28.40 -3.71 6.26
C ASP A 79 -28.38 -4.30 7.69
N SER A 80 -28.74 -3.49 8.67
CA SER A 80 -28.80 -3.90 10.07
C SER A 80 -29.81 -5.06 10.31
N SER A 81 -30.83 -5.17 9.48
CA SER A 81 -31.80 -6.27 9.56
C SER A 81 -31.15 -7.64 9.37
N LEU A 82 -30.09 -7.74 8.57
CA LEU A 82 -29.34 -8.99 8.37
C LEU A 82 -28.56 -9.39 9.63
N GLU A 83 -27.99 -8.42 10.33
CA GLU A 83 -27.30 -8.66 11.60
C GLU A 83 -28.28 -9.04 12.71
N GLU A 84 -29.45 -8.36 12.77
CA GLU A 84 -30.51 -8.67 13.72
C GLU A 84 -31.07 -10.10 13.49
N ALA A 85 -31.30 -10.49 12.23
CA ALA A 85 -31.72 -11.84 11.89
C ALA A 85 -30.70 -12.90 12.34
N ALA A 86 -29.40 -12.66 12.06
CA ALA A 86 -28.34 -13.56 12.52
C ALA A 86 -28.31 -13.71 14.05
N HIS A 87 -28.56 -12.64 14.78
CA HIS A 87 -28.65 -12.67 16.25
C HIS A 87 -29.87 -13.46 16.73
N ILE A 88 -31.02 -13.35 16.07
CA ILE A 88 -32.22 -14.13 16.37
C ILE A 88 -31.95 -15.63 16.14
N ASP A 89 -31.18 -15.97 15.08
CA ASP A 89 -30.74 -17.33 14.78
C ASP A 89 -29.65 -17.86 15.75
N GLY A 90 -29.24 -17.06 16.74
CA GLY A 90 -28.29 -17.46 17.78
C GLY A 90 -26.82 -17.29 17.38
N ALA A 91 -26.51 -16.54 16.31
CA ALA A 91 -25.14 -16.26 15.94
C ALA A 91 -24.46 -15.34 16.96
N ASN A 92 -23.24 -15.69 17.36
CA ASN A 92 -22.39 -14.77 18.11
C ASN A 92 -21.78 -13.69 17.21
N GLY A 93 -21.22 -12.62 17.79
CA GLY A 93 -20.69 -11.48 17.03
C GLY A 93 -19.64 -11.86 15.98
N TRP A 94 -18.80 -12.88 16.23
CA TRP A 94 -17.83 -13.36 15.23
C TRP A 94 -18.50 -14.12 14.08
N GLN A 95 -19.53 -14.90 14.38
CA GLN A 95 -20.32 -15.60 13.38
C GLN A 95 -21.11 -14.61 12.51
N SER A 96 -21.77 -13.62 13.10
CA SER A 96 -22.43 -12.53 12.38
C SER A 96 -21.45 -11.79 11.49
N PHE A 97 -20.30 -11.38 12.02
CA PHE A 97 -19.26 -10.73 11.21
C PHE A 97 -18.79 -11.57 10.04
N SER A 98 -18.45 -12.85 10.28
CA SER A 98 -17.83 -13.71 9.25
C SER A 98 -18.82 -14.20 8.19
N HIS A 99 -20.10 -14.38 8.53
CA HIS A 99 -21.10 -14.94 7.62
C HIS A 99 -22.07 -13.92 7.03
N VAL A 100 -22.20 -12.74 7.64
CA VAL A 100 -23.10 -11.68 7.16
C VAL A 100 -22.30 -10.44 6.71
N VAL A 101 -21.56 -9.81 7.62
CA VAL A 101 -20.91 -8.53 7.35
C VAL A 101 -19.78 -8.66 6.35
N LEU A 102 -18.84 -9.57 6.58
CA LEU A 102 -17.65 -9.75 5.73
C LEU A 102 -18.01 -10.14 4.29
N PRO A 103 -18.94 -11.08 4.03
CA PRO A 103 -19.43 -11.34 2.68
C PRO A 103 -20.08 -10.12 2.02
N SER A 104 -20.88 -9.36 2.74
CA SER A 104 -21.58 -8.16 2.22
C SER A 104 -20.59 -7.06 1.77
N ILE A 105 -19.48 -6.85 2.50
CA ILE A 105 -18.47 -5.85 2.15
C ILE A 105 -17.38 -6.37 1.21
N ARG A 106 -17.36 -7.68 0.91
CA ARG A 106 -16.31 -8.33 0.12
C ARG A 106 -16.05 -7.68 -1.25
N PRO A 107 -17.08 -7.27 -2.04
CA PRO A 107 -16.84 -6.57 -3.32
C PRO A 107 -16.04 -5.28 -3.15
N VAL A 108 -16.35 -4.48 -2.12
CA VAL A 108 -15.64 -3.24 -1.83
C VAL A 108 -14.22 -3.52 -1.32
N LEU A 109 -14.04 -4.55 -0.49
CA LEU A 109 -12.73 -5.03 -0.03
C LEU A 109 -11.82 -5.38 -1.21
N ILE A 110 -12.31 -6.18 -2.16
CA ILE A 110 -11.54 -6.60 -3.33
C ILE A 110 -11.19 -5.39 -4.18
N THR A 111 -12.18 -4.54 -4.50
CA THR A 111 -11.97 -3.37 -5.36
C THR A 111 -11.00 -2.36 -4.74
N SER A 112 -11.17 -2.01 -3.46
CA SER A 112 -10.31 -1.06 -2.77
C SER A 112 -8.89 -1.57 -2.59
N THR A 113 -8.73 -2.87 -2.28
CA THR A 113 -7.41 -3.52 -2.20
C THR A 113 -6.73 -3.50 -3.57
N TRP A 114 -7.48 -3.77 -4.64
CA TRP A 114 -6.96 -3.72 -5.99
C TRP A 114 -6.48 -2.33 -6.40
N ILE A 115 -7.27 -1.30 -6.13
CA ILE A 115 -6.86 0.09 -6.36
C ILE A 115 -5.59 0.42 -5.57
N ALA A 116 -5.50 -0.03 -4.31
CA ALA A 116 -4.30 0.18 -3.49
C ALA A 116 -3.07 -0.52 -4.10
N VAL A 117 -3.21 -1.76 -4.57
CA VAL A 117 -2.14 -2.50 -5.26
C VAL A 117 -1.67 -1.73 -6.49
N MET A 118 -2.59 -1.33 -7.38
CA MET A 118 -2.26 -0.59 -8.60
C MET A 118 -1.51 0.72 -8.30
N ASN A 119 -1.98 1.49 -7.31
CA ASN A 119 -1.33 2.73 -6.90
C ASN A 119 0.10 2.50 -6.38
N ASN A 120 0.31 1.43 -5.61
CA ASN A 120 1.65 1.10 -5.09
C ASN A 120 2.58 0.56 -6.19
N PHE A 121 2.10 -0.20 -7.15
CA PHE A 121 2.89 -0.62 -8.32
C PHE A 121 3.38 0.57 -9.14
N GLN A 122 2.61 1.65 -9.23
CA GLN A 122 2.98 2.88 -9.94
C GLN A 122 3.80 3.85 -9.09
N SER A 123 4.12 3.49 -7.84
CA SER A 123 4.81 4.39 -6.92
C SER A 123 6.26 4.62 -7.33
N TYR A 124 6.51 5.75 -7.97
CA TYR A 124 7.86 6.27 -8.26
C TYR A 124 8.30 7.28 -7.20
N THR A 125 7.40 8.21 -6.87
CA THR A 125 7.73 9.43 -6.13
C THR A 125 8.24 9.14 -4.72
N ILE A 126 7.59 8.24 -3.98
CA ILE A 126 7.99 7.91 -2.61
C ILE A 126 9.35 7.23 -2.63
N ILE A 127 9.55 6.25 -3.50
CA ILE A 127 10.81 5.50 -3.60
C ILE A 127 11.96 6.43 -3.98
N ALA A 128 11.79 7.21 -5.04
CA ALA A 128 12.83 8.09 -5.56
C ALA A 128 13.25 9.18 -4.57
N ASN A 129 12.32 9.71 -3.76
CA ASN A 129 12.62 10.78 -2.81
C ASN A 129 13.03 10.28 -1.42
N MET A 130 12.69 9.05 -1.04
CA MET A 130 13.16 8.45 0.22
C MET A 130 14.57 7.88 0.09
N ASN A 131 14.73 6.90 -0.79
CA ASN A 131 15.92 6.05 -0.87
C ASN A 131 16.72 6.27 -2.16
N GLY A 132 16.29 7.20 -2.99
CA GLY A 132 16.90 7.45 -4.29
C GLY A 132 16.67 6.28 -5.26
N THR A 133 17.67 6.06 -6.13
CA THR A 133 17.62 5.06 -7.18
C THR A 133 18.59 3.91 -6.92
N GLY A 134 18.77 3.55 -5.65
CA GLY A 134 19.65 2.45 -5.24
C GLY A 134 19.12 1.06 -5.63
N ALA A 135 20.01 0.08 -5.70
CA ALA A 135 19.66 -1.30 -6.09
C ALA A 135 18.62 -1.93 -5.15
N ALA A 136 18.66 -1.60 -3.86
CA ALA A 136 17.77 -2.16 -2.84
C ALA A 136 16.29 -1.81 -3.01
N THR A 137 16.00 -0.70 -3.73
CA THR A 137 14.62 -0.20 -3.97
C THR A 137 14.33 -0.06 -5.46
N MET A 138 15.06 -0.82 -6.30
CA MET A 138 14.87 -0.79 -7.74
C MET A 138 13.53 -1.43 -8.12
N THR A 139 12.62 -0.62 -8.66
CA THR A 139 11.35 -1.06 -9.25
C THR A 139 11.35 -0.79 -10.75
N LEU A 140 10.39 -1.37 -11.47
CA LEU A 140 10.27 -1.13 -12.91
C LEU A 140 10.07 0.36 -13.25
N SER A 141 9.32 1.10 -12.41
CA SER A 141 9.14 2.54 -12.59
C SER A 141 10.46 3.31 -12.41
N ILE A 142 11.26 2.96 -11.41
CA ILE A 142 12.59 3.55 -11.20
C ILE A 142 13.53 3.19 -12.35
N ALA A 143 13.54 1.93 -12.79
CA ALA A 143 14.38 1.47 -13.89
C ALA A 143 14.02 2.18 -15.21
N ALA A 144 12.73 2.30 -15.54
CA ALA A 144 12.28 3.03 -16.72
C ALA A 144 12.74 4.50 -16.70
N TYR A 145 12.58 5.16 -15.56
CA TYR A 145 13.03 6.53 -15.38
C TYR A 145 14.55 6.69 -15.52
N GLN A 146 15.32 5.81 -14.90
CA GLN A 146 16.80 5.85 -15.01
C GLN A 146 17.26 5.69 -16.45
N GLU A 147 16.74 4.70 -17.16
CA GLU A 147 17.13 4.48 -18.56
C GLU A 147 16.72 5.64 -19.45
N ALA A 148 15.49 6.16 -19.31
CA ALA A 148 15.01 7.24 -20.16
C ALA A 148 15.70 8.58 -19.85
N PHE A 149 15.77 8.97 -18.57
CA PHE A 149 16.12 10.35 -18.21
C PHE A 149 17.51 10.52 -17.61
N LYS A 150 18.14 9.45 -17.09
CA LYS A 150 19.52 9.53 -16.61
C LYS A 150 20.52 8.99 -17.64
N SER A 151 20.18 7.88 -18.30
CA SER A 151 21.03 7.26 -19.32
C SER A 151 20.74 7.76 -20.74
N TYR A 152 19.70 8.60 -20.91
CA TYR A 152 19.22 9.11 -22.19
C TYR A 152 18.90 8.01 -23.21
N ASN A 153 18.62 6.80 -22.74
CA ASN A 153 18.26 5.66 -23.59
C ASN A 153 16.73 5.50 -23.61
N PHE A 154 16.07 6.39 -24.37
CA PHE A 154 14.61 6.42 -24.48
C PHE A 154 14.02 5.11 -25.01
N GLY A 155 14.73 4.42 -25.93
CA GLY A 155 14.28 3.14 -26.47
C GLY A 155 14.17 2.06 -25.37
N LYS A 156 15.20 1.94 -24.53
CA LYS A 156 15.20 0.99 -23.41
C LYS A 156 14.20 1.38 -22.32
N GLY A 157 14.12 2.67 -21.98
CA GLY A 157 13.12 3.18 -21.05
C GLY A 157 11.70 2.90 -21.51
N ALA A 158 11.40 3.12 -22.79
CA ALA A 158 10.09 2.82 -23.37
C ALA A 158 9.80 1.30 -23.37
N ALA A 159 10.79 0.46 -23.68
CA ALA A 159 10.62 -1.00 -23.63
C ALA A 159 10.25 -1.48 -22.20
N ILE A 160 10.93 -0.96 -21.16
CA ILE A 160 10.59 -1.26 -19.77
C ILE A 160 9.17 -0.78 -19.45
N GLY A 161 8.79 0.41 -19.90
CA GLY A 161 7.46 0.94 -19.74
C GLY A 161 6.37 0.07 -20.37
N VAL A 162 6.60 -0.43 -21.59
CA VAL A 162 5.68 -1.35 -22.27
C VAL A 162 5.57 -2.69 -21.53
N MET A 163 6.70 -3.28 -21.12
CA MET A 163 6.68 -4.51 -20.31
C MET A 163 5.87 -4.32 -19.02
N TRP A 164 6.06 -3.19 -18.37
CA TRP A 164 5.30 -2.86 -17.15
C TRP A 164 3.80 -2.70 -17.43
N LEU A 165 3.42 -1.99 -18.50
CA LEU A 165 2.03 -1.84 -18.91
C LEU A 165 1.38 -3.20 -19.18
N VAL A 166 2.06 -4.10 -19.90
CA VAL A 166 1.57 -5.47 -20.17
C VAL A 166 1.37 -6.23 -18.86
N LEU A 167 2.33 -6.16 -17.93
CA LEU A 167 2.23 -6.79 -16.63
C LEU A 167 1.01 -6.29 -15.85
N LEU A 168 0.83 -4.96 -15.75
CA LEU A 168 -0.31 -4.37 -15.07
C LEU A 168 -1.64 -4.75 -15.73
N PHE A 169 -1.68 -4.80 -17.07
CA PHE A 169 -2.85 -5.22 -17.80
C PHE A 169 -3.24 -6.67 -17.50
N VAL A 170 -2.27 -7.58 -17.51
CA VAL A 170 -2.49 -9.00 -17.16
C VAL A 170 -2.99 -9.15 -15.72
N ILE A 171 -2.35 -8.47 -14.78
CA ILE A 171 -2.74 -8.50 -13.37
C ILE A 171 -4.19 -7.96 -13.22
N THR A 172 -4.55 -6.87 -13.93
CA THR A 172 -5.89 -6.29 -13.92
C THR A 172 -6.93 -7.28 -14.45
N LEU A 173 -6.64 -7.98 -15.55
CA LEU A 173 -7.55 -8.99 -16.10
C LEU A 173 -7.79 -10.14 -15.11
N ILE A 174 -6.74 -10.61 -14.46
CA ILE A 174 -6.83 -11.68 -13.45
C ILE A 174 -7.68 -11.21 -12.26
N SER A 175 -7.45 -10.01 -11.77
CA SER A 175 -8.18 -9.45 -10.63
C SER A 175 -9.66 -9.24 -10.94
N ASN A 176 -9.99 -8.68 -12.11
CA ASN A 176 -11.39 -8.48 -12.50
C ASN A 176 -12.13 -9.81 -12.57
N ARG A 177 -11.52 -10.86 -13.16
CA ARG A 177 -12.13 -12.20 -13.19
C ARG A 177 -12.32 -12.79 -11.78
N ALA A 178 -11.40 -12.55 -10.87
CA ALA A 178 -11.52 -12.98 -9.48
C ALA A 178 -12.63 -12.22 -8.75
N SER A 179 -12.78 -10.93 -9.01
CA SER A 179 -13.83 -10.08 -8.46
C SER A 179 -15.22 -10.51 -8.96
N ASP A 180 -15.37 -10.76 -10.27
CA ASP A 180 -16.64 -11.18 -10.88
C ASP A 180 -17.12 -12.52 -10.31
N ARG A 181 -16.21 -13.47 -10.13
CA ARG A 181 -16.54 -14.76 -9.48
C ARG A 181 -17.00 -14.56 -8.03
N ALA A 182 -16.30 -13.73 -7.29
CA ALA A 182 -16.66 -13.43 -5.89
C ALA A 182 -18.01 -12.70 -5.75
N THR A 183 -18.47 -12.00 -6.79
CA THR A 183 -19.78 -11.31 -6.79
C THR A 183 -20.90 -12.25 -7.23
N ASN A 184 -20.64 -13.15 -8.20
CA ASN A 184 -21.64 -14.09 -8.71
C ASN A 184 -21.98 -15.23 -7.74
N ASP A 185 -21.09 -15.57 -6.82
CA ASP A 185 -21.34 -16.62 -5.81
C ASP A 185 -22.39 -16.21 -4.75
N TYR A 186 -22.88 -14.96 -4.81
CA TYR A 186 -23.86 -14.41 -3.86
C TYR A 186 -25.18 -13.93 -4.51
N GLN A 187 -25.36 -14.14 -5.81
CA GLN A 187 -26.65 -13.96 -6.51
C GLN A 187 -27.36 -15.30 -6.69
#